data_cb6738f87669aa9a1a0353640eaac5db
#
_entry.id   cb6738f87669aa9a1a0353640eaac5db
#
_cell.length_a   1.000
_cell.length_b   1.000
_cell.length_c   1.000
_cell.angle_alpha   90.00
_cell.angle_beta   90.00
_cell.angle_gamma   90.00
#
_symmetry.space_group_name_H-M   'P 1'
#
loop_
_entity.id
_entity.type
_entity.pdbx_description
1 polymer ?
#
loop_
_entity_poly.entity_id
_entity_poly.type
_entity_poly.pdbx_seq_one_letter_code
_entity_poly.pdbx_strand_id
1 'polypeptide(L)'
;MIKSWIFYIFWLITVFLLNVFSASYAFLILLCISIILPVIIIIVNRFIRYDLEIFINLPDSVEKNKPAAGVITVKNKTKFFCPLVKITLSGGNNVTGENQVLERYCSLLPLGQANMDFKLKDSYCGKISFKAKQVKVYDISALTYKKYNADVKGSVIVLPEILPIDYTISDILDENINSIDYSSDKPGFDLSEPYEHREYIAGDSPRSIHWKLSQKLNKLIIRQGGMPSPTSALLILDTCLSDSNDIPSFSRLSKTVEIFISLSKKMCDCHTAHTLRFYDHAYNEIFEYSIVSDSDWFSVIPKILSASFRTDSKTSLDRCCENRTLQFNNIFFISPCSNISSDLENINLTVLTADDFSNNI
;
A
#
# COMPACT_ATOMS: atom_id res chain seq x y z
N MET A 1 -24.06 5.36 -25.29
CA MET A 1 -25.08 6.41 -25.55
C MET A 1 -25.01 6.97 -26.96
N ILE A 2 -23.95 7.64 -27.36
CA ILE A 2 -23.87 8.22 -28.72
C ILE A 2 -24.18 7.16 -29.78
N LYS A 3 -23.59 5.96 -29.68
CA LYS A 3 -23.87 4.85 -30.62
C LYS A 3 -25.34 4.41 -30.60
N SER A 4 -25.98 4.35 -29.43
CA SER A 4 -27.41 3.97 -29.34
C SER A 4 -28.34 5.03 -29.99
N TRP A 5 -28.02 6.31 -29.77
CA TRP A 5 -28.74 7.40 -30.41
C TRP A 5 -28.55 7.41 -31.92
N ILE A 6 -27.34 7.18 -32.42
CA ILE A 6 -27.07 7.10 -33.88
C ILE A 6 -27.85 5.94 -34.48
N PHE A 7 -27.84 4.77 -33.84
CA PHE A 7 -28.60 3.61 -34.30
C PHE A 7 -30.12 3.89 -34.33
N TYR A 8 -30.63 4.52 -33.26
CA TYR A 8 -32.06 4.89 -33.20
C TYR A 8 -32.46 5.91 -34.25
N ILE A 9 -31.66 6.95 -34.51
CA ILE A 9 -31.90 7.92 -35.56
C ILE A 9 -31.86 7.25 -36.93
N PHE A 10 -30.89 6.40 -37.18
CA PHE A 10 -30.80 5.62 -38.41
C PHE A 10 -32.04 4.74 -38.62
N TRP A 11 -32.51 4.05 -37.58
CA TRP A 11 -33.75 3.29 -37.61
C TRP A 11 -34.95 4.14 -37.97
N LEU A 12 -35.11 5.32 -37.35
CA LEU A 12 -36.22 6.25 -37.67
C LEU A 12 -36.17 6.74 -39.13
N ILE A 13 -34.99 7.07 -39.62
CA ILE A 13 -34.83 7.47 -41.03
C ILE A 13 -35.22 6.32 -41.96
N THR A 14 -34.82 5.11 -41.69
CA THR A 14 -35.15 3.94 -42.49
C THR A 14 -36.66 3.70 -42.52
N VAL A 15 -37.32 3.71 -41.37
CA VAL A 15 -38.76 3.50 -41.27
C VAL A 15 -39.53 4.65 -41.97
N PHE A 16 -39.02 5.88 -41.84
CA PHE A 16 -39.59 7.03 -42.55
C PHE A 16 -39.51 6.90 -44.09
N LEU A 17 -38.35 6.49 -44.60
CA LEU A 17 -38.18 6.26 -46.05
C LEU A 17 -39.10 5.12 -46.53
N LEU A 18 -39.21 4.02 -45.79
CA LEU A 18 -40.13 2.94 -46.12
C LEU A 18 -41.60 3.41 -46.17
N ASN A 19 -41.98 4.29 -45.24
CA ASN A 19 -43.32 4.88 -45.25
C ASN A 19 -43.58 5.74 -46.51
N VAL A 20 -42.59 6.56 -46.93
CA VAL A 20 -42.70 7.40 -48.12
C VAL A 20 -42.79 6.57 -49.40
N PHE A 21 -41.95 5.54 -49.54
CA PHE A 21 -41.91 4.73 -50.76
C PHE A 21 -43.04 3.70 -50.88
N SER A 22 -43.53 3.18 -49.73
CA SER A 22 -44.53 2.08 -49.76
C SER A 22 -45.98 2.52 -49.67
N ALA A 23 -46.25 3.78 -49.31
CA ALA A 23 -47.58 4.39 -49.12
C ALA A 23 -48.57 3.51 -48.32
N SER A 24 -48.04 2.59 -47.46
CA SER A 24 -48.81 1.62 -46.68
C SER A 24 -49.06 2.12 -45.27
N TYR A 25 -50.31 2.03 -44.82
CA TYR A 25 -50.67 2.36 -43.42
C TYR A 25 -49.88 1.58 -42.37
N ALA A 26 -49.37 0.40 -42.70
CA ALA A 26 -48.55 -0.40 -41.82
C ALA A 26 -47.23 0.29 -41.44
N PHE A 27 -46.55 0.95 -42.41
CA PHE A 27 -45.31 1.68 -42.12
C PHE A 27 -45.57 2.98 -41.37
N LEU A 28 -46.72 3.59 -41.55
CA LEU A 28 -47.14 4.77 -40.78
C LEU A 28 -47.37 4.37 -39.30
N ILE A 29 -48.07 3.26 -39.05
CA ILE A 29 -48.25 2.72 -37.68
C ILE A 29 -46.91 2.39 -37.06
N LEU A 30 -46.00 1.73 -37.79
CA LEU A 30 -44.64 1.39 -37.32
C LEU A 30 -43.86 2.66 -36.96
N LEU A 31 -43.97 3.72 -37.76
CA LEU A 31 -43.32 5.00 -37.47
C LEU A 31 -43.85 5.61 -36.14
N CYS A 32 -45.18 5.65 -35.98
CA CYS A 32 -45.80 6.15 -34.77
C CYS A 32 -45.34 5.35 -33.53
N ILE A 33 -45.33 4.02 -33.61
CA ILE A 33 -44.84 3.16 -32.53
C ILE A 33 -43.35 3.43 -32.23
N SER A 34 -42.53 3.55 -33.26
CA SER A 34 -41.09 3.81 -33.12
C SER A 34 -40.80 5.13 -32.40
N ILE A 35 -41.66 6.13 -32.49
CA ILE A 35 -41.54 7.43 -31.81
C ILE A 35 -42.12 7.37 -30.41
N ILE A 36 -43.33 6.82 -30.25
CA ILE A 36 -44.08 6.84 -28.98
C ILE A 36 -43.44 5.92 -27.93
N LEU A 37 -43.01 4.72 -28.34
CA LEU A 37 -42.52 3.68 -27.42
C LEU A 37 -41.27 4.12 -26.63
N PRO A 38 -40.20 4.67 -27.22
CA PRO A 38 -39.07 5.18 -26.47
C PRO A 38 -39.43 6.32 -25.51
N VAL A 39 -40.35 7.22 -25.91
CA VAL A 39 -40.81 8.31 -25.04
C VAL A 39 -41.51 7.74 -23.80
N ILE A 40 -42.38 6.74 -23.96
CA ILE A 40 -43.03 6.05 -22.83
C ILE A 40 -41.96 5.39 -21.94
N ILE A 41 -40.99 4.68 -22.52
CA ILE A 41 -39.91 4.03 -21.78
C ILE A 41 -39.11 5.06 -20.93
N ILE A 42 -38.78 6.20 -21.51
CA ILE A 42 -38.05 7.26 -20.82
C ILE A 42 -38.87 7.80 -19.65
N ILE A 43 -40.19 8.07 -19.89
CA ILE A 43 -41.09 8.56 -18.83
C ILE A 43 -41.20 7.54 -17.70
N VAL A 44 -41.49 6.28 -18.01
CA VAL A 44 -41.58 5.20 -17.03
C VAL A 44 -40.29 5.04 -16.24
N ASN A 45 -39.14 5.05 -16.94
CA ASN A 45 -37.84 4.96 -16.29
C ASN A 45 -37.61 6.11 -15.29
N ARG A 46 -38.16 7.31 -15.55
CA ARG A 46 -38.02 8.44 -14.63
C ARG A 46 -38.71 8.21 -13.29
N PHE A 47 -39.80 7.45 -13.25
CA PHE A 47 -40.55 7.16 -12.03
C PHE A 47 -39.96 5.94 -11.26
N ILE A 48 -39.29 5.02 -11.94
CA ILE A 48 -38.70 3.85 -11.30
C ILE A 48 -37.57 4.31 -10.38
N ARG A 49 -37.62 3.92 -9.11
CA ARG A 49 -36.51 4.05 -8.16
C ARG A 49 -35.84 2.69 -8.05
N TYR A 50 -34.58 2.63 -8.51
CA TYR A 50 -33.77 1.42 -8.33
C TYR A 50 -33.06 1.48 -6.98
N ASP A 51 -32.97 0.36 -6.31
CA ASP A 51 -32.19 0.16 -5.09
C ASP A 51 -31.23 -1.00 -5.34
N LEU A 52 -29.95 -0.68 -5.45
CA LEU A 52 -28.89 -1.62 -5.80
C LEU A 52 -27.88 -1.70 -4.69
N GLU A 53 -27.64 -2.90 -4.19
CA GLU A 53 -26.51 -3.18 -3.31
C GLU A 53 -25.35 -3.78 -4.10
N ILE A 54 -24.17 -3.28 -3.83
CA ILE A 54 -22.95 -3.72 -4.52
C ILE A 54 -21.94 -4.15 -3.48
N PHE A 55 -21.34 -5.31 -3.70
CA PHE A 55 -20.27 -5.87 -2.88
C PHE A 55 -19.09 -6.19 -3.78
N ILE A 56 -17.88 -5.89 -3.29
CA ILE A 56 -16.63 -6.24 -3.95
C ILE A 56 -15.93 -7.26 -3.07
N ASN A 57 -15.84 -8.48 -3.53
CA ASN A 57 -15.11 -9.55 -2.87
C ASN A 57 -13.75 -9.70 -3.55
N LEU A 58 -12.70 -9.46 -2.79
CA LEU A 58 -11.31 -9.58 -3.19
C LEU A 58 -10.59 -10.50 -2.23
N PRO A 59 -9.55 -11.21 -2.65
CA PRO A 59 -8.65 -11.88 -1.72
C PRO A 59 -7.88 -10.84 -0.91
N ASP A 60 -7.51 -11.18 0.32
CA ASP A 60 -6.76 -10.28 1.21
C ASP A 60 -5.38 -9.96 0.64
N SER A 61 -4.73 -10.94 0.04
CA SER A 61 -3.40 -10.79 -0.56
C SER A 61 -3.25 -11.60 -1.85
N VAL A 62 -2.34 -11.14 -2.70
CA VAL A 62 -2.01 -11.75 -4.00
C VAL A 62 -0.52 -11.60 -4.23
N GLU A 63 0.10 -12.59 -4.85
CA GLU A 63 1.48 -12.50 -5.26
C GLU A 63 1.65 -11.61 -6.49
N LYS A 64 2.76 -10.91 -6.55
CA LYS A 64 3.16 -10.08 -7.69
C LYS A 64 3.12 -10.89 -9.00
N ASN A 65 2.68 -10.27 -10.08
CA ASN A 65 2.53 -10.87 -11.41
C ASN A 65 1.54 -12.04 -11.51
N LYS A 66 0.96 -12.54 -10.42
CA LYS A 66 -0.06 -13.58 -10.48
C LYS A 66 -1.45 -12.97 -10.63
N PRO A 67 -2.30 -13.53 -11.52
CA PRO A 67 -3.67 -13.04 -11.66
C PRO A 67 -4.49 -13.42 -10.43
N ALA A 68 -5.14 -12.43 -9.81
CA ALA A 68 -6.14 -12.64 -8.79
C ALA A 68 -7.56 -12.53 -9.36
N ALA A 69 -8.44 -13.38 -8.91
CA ALA A 69 -9.86 -13.27 -9.23
C ALA A 69 -10.56 -12.40 -8.19
N GLY A 70 -11.19 -11.32 -8.66
CA GLY A 70 -12.12 -10.53 -7.87
C GLY A 70 -13.54 -10.75 -8.37
N VAL A 71 -14.52 -10.64 -7.48
CA VAL A 71 -15.93 -10.80 -7.81
C VAL A 71 -16.69 -9.55 -7.37
N ILE A 72 -17.41 -8.94 -8.31
CA ILE A 72 -18.37 -7.87 -8.03
C ILE A 72 -19.74 -8.48 -7.99
N THR A 73 -20.38 -8.48 -6.84
CA THR A 73 -21.75 -8.91 -6.66
C THR A 73 -22.68 -7.72 -6.63
N VAL A 74 -23.68 -7.72 -7.50
CA VAL A 74 -24.70 -6.66 -7.54
C VAL A 74 -26.05 -7.29 -7.29
N LYS A 75 -26.75 -6.77 -6.31
CA LYS A 75 -28.08 -7.23 -5.91
C LYS A 75 -29.12 -6.15 -6.15
N ASN A 76 -30.17 -6.51 -6.86
CA ASN A 76 -31.32 -5.65 -7.10
C ASN A 76 -32.38 -5.90 -6.02
N LYS A 77 -32.64 -4.92 -5.17
CA LYS A 77 -33.70 -4.99 -4.14
C LYS A 77 -35.07 -4.59 -4.64
N THR A 78 -35.17 -4.17 -5.90
CA THR A 78 -36.44 -3.71 -6.47
C THR A 78 -37.14 -4.80 -7.26
N LYS A 79 -38.45 -4.63 -7.44
CA LYS A 79 -39.27 -5.48 -8.32
C LYS A 79 -39.15 -5.12 -9.80
N PHE A 80 -38.26 -4.18 -10.12
CA PHE A 80 -38.08 -3.71 -11.51
C PHE A 80 -36.85 -4.37 -12.13
N PHE A 81 -36.98 -4.71 -13.40
CA PHE A 81 -35.89 -5.22 -14.22
C PHE A 81 -34.86 -4.14 -14.51
N CYS A 82 -33.59 -4.41 -14.36
CA CYS A 82 -32.49 -3.54 -14.74
C CYS A 82 -31.80 -4.12 -16.00
N PRO A 83 -32.12 -3.62 -17.18
CA PRO A 83 -31.67 -4.22 -18.45
C PRO A 83 -30.16 -4.20 -18.60
N LEU A 84 -29.55 -3.08 -18.24
CA LEU A 84 -28.11 -2.90 -18.32
C LEU A 84 -27.63 -2.00 -17.18
N VAL A 85 -26.79 -2.56 -16.33
CA VAL A 85 -26.10 -1.84 -15.25
C VAL A 85 -24.63 -1.76 -15.60
N LYS A 86 -24.12 -0.54 -15.70
CA LYS A 86 -22.69 -0.28 -15.87
C LYS A 86 -22.10 0.14 -14.54
N ILE A 87 -21.08 -0.57 -14.08
CA ILE A 87 -20.33 -0.26 -12.88
C ILE A 87 -18.95 0.20 -13.30
N THR A 88 -18.55 1.36 -12.81
CA THR A 88 -17.22 1.91 -13.01
C THR A 88 -16.49 1.93 -11.68
N LEU A 89 -15.49 1.05 -11.55
CA LEU A 89 -14.56 1.03 -10.42
C LEU A 89 -13.33 1.86 -10.78
N SER A 90 -12.88 2.68 -9.87
CA SER A 90 -11.53 3.26 -9.93
C SER A 90 -10.68 2.63 -8.84
N GLY A 91 -9.55 2.11 -9.22
CA GLY A 91 -8.59 1.53 -8.31
C GLY A 91 -7.22 2.16 -8.50
N GLY A 92 -6.44 2.23 -7.44
CA GLY A 92 -5.08 2.73 -7.51
C GLY A 92 -4.17 1.95 -6.57
N ASN A 93 -2.94 1.74 -7.00
CA ASN A 93 -1.88 1.20 -6.18
C ASN A 93 -1.27 2.34 -5.35
N ASN A 94 -1.21 2.19 -4.04
CA ASN A 94 -0.74 3.25 -3.13
C ASN A 94 0.76 3.56 -3.29
N VAL A 95 1.56 2.54 -3.61
CA VAL A 95 3.02 2.69 -3.78
C VAL A 95 3.35 3.43 -5.07
N THR A 96 2.76 3.02 -6.18
CA THR A 96 3.07 3.60 -7.49
C THR A 96 2.21 4.83 -7.84
N GLY A 97 1.07 4.98 -7.20
CA GLY A 97 0.09 6.00 -7.57
C GLY A 97 -0.64 5.73 -8.88
N GLU A 98 -0.40 4.57 -9.53
CA GLU A 98 -1.07 4.20 -10.78
C GLU A 98 -2.56 3.99 -10.55
N ASN A 99 -3.38 4.67 -11.35
CA ASN A 99 -4.83 4.56 -11.29
C ASN A 99 -5.36 3.72 -12.44
N GLN A 100 -6.13 2.70 -12.10
CA GLN A 100 -6.81 1.83 -13.05
C GLN A 100 -8.32 2.07 -13.00
N VAL A 101 -8.96 2.06 -14.15
CA VAL A 101 -10.42 2.17 -14.27
C VAL A 101 -10.95 0.87 -14.85
N LEU A 102 -11.80 0.21 -14.10
CA LEU A 102 -12.44 -1.04 -14.49
C LEU A 102 -13.92 -0.78 -14.76
N GLU A 103 -14.40 -1.14 -15.95
CA GLU A 103 -15.81 -1.06 -16.30
C GLU A 103 -16.38 -2.48 -16.45
N ARG A 104 -17.53 -2.72 -15.82
CA ARG A 104 -18.26 -3.99 -15.94
C ARG A 104 -19.73 -3.73 -16.20
N TYR A 105 -20.34 -4.67 -16.88
CA TYR A 105 -21.74 -4.60 -17.33
C TYR A 105 -22.47 -5.86 -16.90
N CYS A 106 -23.68 -5.71 -16.37
CA CYS A 106 -24.59 -6.81 -16.07
C CYS A 106 -26.03 -6.44 -16.33
N SER A 107 -26.90 -7.41 -16.41
CA SER A 107 -28.35 -7.27 -16.33
C SER A 107 -28.83 -7.90 -15.04
N LEU A 108 -29.87 -7.32 -14.44
CA LEU A 108 -30.42 -7.81 -13.17
C LEU A 108 -31.92 -8.04 -13.28
N LEU A 109 -32.33 -9.23 -12.97
CA LEU A 109 -33.73 -9.58 -12.81
C LEU A 109 -34.33 -8.86 -11.56
N PRO A 110 -35.65 -8.71 -11.51
CA PRO A 110 -36.33 -8.26 -10.28
C PRO A 110 -35.92 -9.10 -9.08
N LEU A 111 -35.52 -8.47 -7.98
CA LEU A 111 -35.05 -9.12 -6.75
C LEU A 111 -33.88 -10.13 -6.98
N GLY A 112 -33.24 -10.07 -8.15
CA GLY A 112 -32.12 -10.93 -8.53
C GLY A 112 -30.77 -10.38 -8.15
N GLN A 113 -29.74 -11.21 -8.32
CA GLN A 113 -28.35 -10.84 -8.17
C GLN A 113 -27.53 -11.30 -9.38
N ALA A 114 -26.45 -10.60 -9.66
CA ALA A 114 -25.47 -10.96 -10.67
C ALA A 114 -24.06 -10.87 -10.08
N ASN A 115 -23.25 -11.88 -10.40
CA ASN A 115 -21.84 -11.90 -10.08
C ASN A 115 -21.04 -11.63 -11.35
N MET A 116 -20.02 -10.77 -11.22
CA MET A 116 -19.14 -10.42 -12.33
C MET A 116 -17.70 -10.66 -11.89
N ASP A 117 -17.07 -11.60 -12.54
CA ASP A 117 -15.67 -11.88 -12.29
C ASP A 117 -14.79 -10.87 -13.02
N PHE A 118 -13.71 -10.51 -12.36
CA PHE A 118 -12.66 -9.72 -12.99
C PHE A 118 -11.29 -10.20 -12.51
N LYS A 119 -10.32 -10.07 -13.39
CA LYS A 119 -8.94 -10.44 -13.08
C LYS A 119 -8.16 -9.18 -12.75
N LEU A 120 -7.49 -9.22 -11.63
CA LEU A 120 -6.48 -8.26 -11.23
C LEU A 120 -5.12 -8.88 -11.51
N LYS A 121 -4.27 -8.15 -12.16
CA LYS A 121 -2.86 -8.49 -12.29
C LYS A 121 -2.10 -7.18 -12.13
N ASP A 122 -1.24 -7.12 -11.13
CA ASP A 122 -0.34 -6.00 -10.93
C ASP A 122 1.10 -6.50 -10.98
N SER A 123 1.94 -5.71 -11.61
CA SER A 123 3.38 -5.96 -11.72
C SER A 123 4.17 -5.29 -10.60
N TYR A 124 3.49 -4.55 -9.72
CA TYR A 124 4.09 -3.77 -8.65
C TYR A 124 3.51 -4.18 -7.31
N CYS A 125 4.34 -4.23 -6.28
CA CYS A 125 3.87 -4.47 -4.92
C CYS A 125 3.13 -3.24 -4.37
N GLY A 126 2.29 -3.46 -3.36
CA GLY A 126 1.55 -2.39 -2.70
C GLY A 126 0.08 -2.72 -2.47
N LYS A 127 -0.61 -1.83 -1.81
CA LYS A 127 -2.05 -1.96 -1.58
C LYS A 127 -2.83 -1.31 -2.73
N ILE A 128 -3.64 -2.10 -3.43
CA ILE A 128 -4.57 -1.61 -4.43
C ILE A 128 -5.91 -1.38 -3.75
N SER A 129 -6.39 -0.15 -3.83
CA SER A 129 -7.68 0.26 -3.26
C SER A 129 -8.68 0.55 -4.36
N PHE A 130 -9.79 -0.19 -4.40
CA PHE A 130 -10.88 0.01 -5.35
C PHE A 130 -12.02 0.77 -4.69
N LYS A 131 -12.57 1.74 -5.44
CA LYS A 131 -13.79 2.45 -5.07
C LYS A 131 -14.76 2.42 -6.23
N ALA A 132 -16.03 2.15 -5.96
CA ALA A 132 -17.06 2.31 -6.97
C ALA A 132 -17.28 3.80 -7.20
N LYS A 133 -16.78 4.31 -8.33
CA LYS A 133 -16.91 5.73 -8.70
C LYS A 133 -18.31 6.08 -9.15
N GLN A 134 -18.95 5.22 -9.95
CA GLN A 134 -20.25 5.48 -10.51
C GLN A 134 -20.94 4.19 -10.98
N VAL A 135 -22.21 4.11 -10.68
CA VAL A 135 -23.11 3.08 -11.21
C VAL A 135 -24.14 3.74 -12.10
N LYS A 136 -24.33 3.22 -13.31
CA LYS A 136 -25.31 3.70 -14.28
C LYS A 136 -26.27 2.58 -14.60
N VAL A 137 -27.56 2.82 -14.42
CA VAL A 137 -28.62 1.91 -14.83
C VAL A 137 -29.27 2.48 -16.08
N TYR A 138 -29.13 1.77 -17.17
CA TYR A 138 -29.69 2.14 -18.47
C TYR A 138 -31.12 1.61 -18.58
N ASP A 139 -31.95 2.29 -19.37
CA ASP A 139 -33.26 1.79 -19.76
C ASP A 139 -33.15 0.68 -20.84
N ILE A 140 -34.28 0.05 -21.17
CA ILE A 140 -34.36 -1.01 -22.18
C ILE A 140 -33.88 -0.55 -23.56
N SER A 141 -34.13 0.73 -23.90
CA SER A 141 -33.71 1.32 -25.18
C SER A 141 -32.23 1.72 -25.18
N ALA A 142 -31.56 1.72 -24.03
CA ALA A 142 -30.21 2.26 -23.79
C ALA A 142 -30.03 3.72 -24.26
N LEU A 143 -31.12 4.48 -24.37
CA LEU A 143 -31.12 5.89 -24.75
C LEU A 143 -30.89 6.80 -23.56
N THR A 144 -31.37 6.40 -22.37
CA THR A 144 -31.19 7.15 -21.13
C THR A 144 -30.60 6.26 -20.01
N TYR A 145 -30.07 6.91 -18.98
CA TYR A 145 -29.58 6.23 -17.81
C TYR A 145 -29.77 7.05 -16.54
N LYS A 146 -29.83 6.36 -15.41
CA LYS A 146 -29.78 6.96 -14.07
C LYS A 146 -28.41 6.69 -13.44
N LYS A 147 -27.89 7.70 -12.74
CA LYS A 147 -26.65 7.60 -11.99
C LYS A 147 -26.96 7.34 -10.53
N TYR A 148 -26.18 6.43 -9.95
CA TYR A 148 -26.19 6.12 -8.53
C TYR A 148 -24.78 6.27 -8.00
N ASN A 149 -24.65 6.88 -6.84
CA ASN A 149 -23.40 6.89 -6.10
C ASN A 149 -23.39 5.64 -5.23
N ALA A 150 -22.41 4.78 -5.43
CA ALA A 150 -22.18 3.63 -4.57
C ALA A 150 -20.88 3.89 -3.80
N ASP A 151 -20.97 3.94 -2.48
CA ASP A 151 -19.77 4.02 -1.62
C ASP A 151 -19.32 2.60 -1.24
N VAL A 152 -18.85 1.89 -2.25
CA VAL A 152 -18.31 0.54 -2.07
C VAL A 152 -16.80 0.59 -2.24
N LYS A 153 -16.11 0.05 -1.24
CA LYS A 153 -14.65 -0.01 -1.18
C LYS A 153 -14.21 -1.46 -1.10
N GLY A 154 -13.14 -1.77 -1.77
CA GLY A 154 -12.43 -3.03 -1.64
C GLY A 154 -10.94 -2.77 -1.74
N SER A 155 -10.14 -3.57 -1.09
CA SER A 155 -8.69 -3.48 -1.21
C SER A 155 -8.06 -4.87 -1.26
N VAL A 156 -6.94 -4.98 -1.93
CA VAL A 156 -6.11 -6.17 -2.02
C VAL A 156 -4.65 -5.76 -1.86
N ILE A 157 -3.87 -6.58 -1.19
CA ILE A 157 -2.45 -6.35 -0.99
C ILE A 157 -1.69 -7.23 -1.99
N VAL A 158 -0.89 -6.59 -2.86
CA VAL A 158 0.06 -7.27 -3.72
C VAL A 158 1.36 -7.45 -2.96
N LEU A 159 1.68 -8.69 -2.64
CA LEU A 159 2.86 -9.03 -1.85
C LEU A 159 4.15 -8.74 -2.64
N PRO A 160 5.18 -8.25 -1.96
CA PRO A 160 6.48 -8.01 -2.56
C PRO A 160 7.19 -9.34 -2.88
N GLU A 161 8.07 -9.31 -3.83
CA GLU A 161 9.03 -10.38 -4.05
C GLU A 161 10.18 -10.23 -3.05
N ILE A 162 10.54 -11.32 -2.37
CA ILE A 162 11.67 -11.31 -1.45
C ILE A 162 12.94 -11.52 -2.28
N LEU A 163 13.75 -10.48 -2.34
CA LEU A 163 15.00 -10.49 -3.10
C LEU A 163 16.10 -11.20 -2.31
N PRO A 164 16.93 -12.03 -2.96
CA PRO A 164 18.13 -12.56 -2.32
C PRO A 164 19.09 -11.40 -2.03
N ILE A 165 19.44 -11.23 -0.77
CA ILE A 165 20.42 -10.21 -0.35
C ILE A 165 21.75 -10.91 -0.19
N ASP A 166 22.73 -10.52 -1.00
CA ASP A 166 24.08 -11.10 -1.00
C ASP A 166 24.86 -10.80 0.29
N TYR A 167 25.91 -11.57 0.50
CA TYR A 167 26.77 -11.57 1.70
C TYR A 167 27.41 -10.22 2.05
N THR A 168 27.55 -9.30 1.09
CA THR A 168 28.13 -7.97 1.33
C THR A 168 27.39 -7.14 2.37
N ILE A 169 26.07 -7.31 2.48
CA ILE A 169 25.28 -6.64 3.52
C ILE A 169 25.41 -7.36 4.85
N SER A 170 25.56 -8.69 4.86
CA SER A 170 25.87 -9.43 6.09
C SER A 170 27.26 -9.05 6.64
N ASP A 171 28.23 -8.80 5.79
CA ASP A 171 29.58 -8.35 6.21
C ASP A 171 29.53 -6.97 6.86
N ILE A 172 28.75 -6.03 6.32
CA ILE A 172 28.50 -4.69 6.91
C ILE A 172 27.75 -4.83 8.26
N LEU A 173 26.82 -5.75 8.36
CA LEU A 173 26.14 -6.04 9.62
C LEU A 173 27.08 -6.71 10.63
N ASP A 174 27.90 -7.67 10.20
CA ASP A 174 28.83 -8.42 11.07
C ASP A 174 29.97 -7.55 11.58
N GLU A 175 30.51 -6.63 10.78
CA GLU A 175 31.52 -5.66 11.23
C GLU A 175 30.96 -4.71 12.29
N ASN A 176 29.67 -4.35 12.20
CA ASN A 176 29.00 -3.43 13.12
C ASN A 176 28.38 -4.16 14.34
N ILE A 177 27.99 -5.43 14.21
CA ILE A 177 27.46 -6.25 15.32
C ILE A 177 28.57 -6.60 16.32
N ASN A 178 29.83 -6.67 15.90
CA ASN A 178 30.97 -6.95 16.77
C ASN A 178 31.32 -5.78 17.73
N SER A 179 30.80 -4.56 17.50
CA SER A 179 30.84 -3.48 18.47
C SER A 179 29.63 -3.60 19.41
N ILE A 180 29.78 -4.34 20.49
CA ILE A 180 28.77 -4.38 21.56
C ILE A 180 28.79 -3.01 22.25
N ASP A 181 27.84 -2.14 21.91
CA ASP A 181 27.64 -0.91 22.65
C ASP A 181 26.89 -1.20 23.95
N TYR A 182 27.37 -0.60 25.00
CA TYR A 182 26.75 -0.69 26.32
C TYR A 182 25.87 0.52 26.57
N SER A 183 24.67 0.27 27.07
CA SER A 183 23.73 1.34 27.42
C SER A 183 24.37 2.26 28.48
N SER A 184 24.44 3.56 28.17
CA SER A 184 24.86 4.59 29.12
C SER A 184 23.80 4.86 30.21
N ASP A 185 22.58 4.40 30.03
CA ASP A 185 21.44 4.80 30.87
C ASP A 185 20.97 3.70 31.83
N LYS A 186 21.40 2.45 31.64
CA LYS A 186 20.94 1.33 32.46
C LYS A 186 22.08 0.43 32.90
N PRO A 187 22.14 0.11 34.20
CA PRO A 187 23.09 -0.90 34.72
C PRO A 187 22.70 -2.30 34.25
N GLY A 188 23.70 -3.10 33.89
CA GLY A 188 23.56 -4.48 33.46
C GLY A 188 24.40 -5.45 34.28
N PHE A 189 24.63 -6.65 33.73
CA PHE A 189 25.34 -7.73 34.42
C PHE A 189 26.74 -8.00 33.85
N ASP A 190 27.13 -7.32 32.76
CA ASP A 190 28.43 -7.54 32.12
C ASP A 190 29.52 -6.72 32.81
N LEU A 191 30.38 -7.42 33.56
CA LEU A 191 31.48 -6.81 34.32
C LEU A 191 32.71 -6.48 33.47
N SER A 192 32.75 -6.90 32.20
CA SER A 192 33.86 -6.58 31.29
C SER A 192 33.87 -5.09 30.93
N GLU A 193 32.68 -4.47 30.83
CA GLU A 193 32.52 -3.04 30.63
C GLU A 193 31.80 -2.38 31.82
N PRO A 194 32.54 -1.70 32.73
CA PRO A 194 31.95 -1.10 33.91
C PRO A 194 31.10 0.13 33.57
N TYR A 195 29.82 0.08 33.90
CA TYR A 195 28.89 1.17 33.79
C TYR A 195 29.16 2.27 34.80
N GLU A 196 29.28 1.90 36.09
CA GLU A 196 29.48 2.81 37.20
C GLU A 196 30.21 2.12 38.37
N HIS A 197 30.80 2.92 39.25
CA HIS A 197 31.40 2.46 40.51
C HIS A 197 30.56 2.98 41.68
N ARG A 198 29.93 2.12 42.45
CA ARG A 198 29.16 2.49 43.64
C ARG A 198 29.63 1.80 44.91
N GLU A 199 29.20 2.29 46.03
CA GLU A 199 29.46 1.62 47.29
C GLU A 199 28.76 0.25 47.39
N TYR A 200 29.41 -0.71 48.01
CA TYR A 200 28.87 -2.05 48.23
C TYR A 200 27.65 -1.98 49.15
N ILE A 201 26.59 -2.70 48.78
CA ILE A 201 25.40 -2.88 49.59
C ILE A 201 25.27 -4.36 49.90
N ALA A 202 24.82 -4.68 51.14
CA ALA A 202 24.67 -6.07 51.55
C ALA A 202 23.73 -6.83 50.60
N GLY A 203 24.29 -7.88 49.97
CA GLY A 203 23.62 -8.66 48.89
C GLY A 203 24.33 -8.58 47.55
N ASP A 204 25.24 -7.63 47.33
CA ASP A 204 26.05 -7.57 46.12
C ASP A 204 27.05 -8.73 46.04
N SER A 205 27.34 -9.15 44.80
CA SER A 205 28.30 -10.23 44.57
C SER A 205 29.73 -9.79 44.94
N PRO A 206 30.48 -10.57 45.77
CA PRO A 206 31.87 -10.26 46.07
C PRO A 206 32.80 -10.23 44.84
N ARG A 207 32.41 -10.89 43.75
CA ARG A 207 33.17 -10.90 42.48
C ARG A 207 33.16 -9.53 41.75
N SER A 208 32.20 -8.69 42.02
CA SER A 208 32.10 -7.35 41.44
C SER A 208 32.89 -6.30 42.23
N ILE A 209 33.54 -6.62 43.33
CA ILE A 209 34.31 -5.68 44.13
C ILE A 209 35.57 -5.25 43.38
N HIS A 210 35.71 -3.91 43.27
CA HIS A 210 36.90 -3.29 42.72
C HIS A 210 37.97 -3.09 43.78
N TRP A 211 38.71 -4.14 44.14
CA TRP A 211 39.66 -4.17 45.26
C TRP A 211 40.65 -2.99 45.25
N LYS A 212 41.21 -2.64 44.10
CA LYS A 212 42.19 -1.54 43.99
C LYS A 212 41.58 -0.18 44.35
N LEU A 213 40.32 0.08 43.93
CA LEU A 213 39.64 1.35 44.24
C LEU A 213 39.11 1.35 45.65
N SER A 214 38.64 0.23 46.14
CA SER A 214 38.17 0.02 47.53
C SER A 214 39.28 0.31 48.53
N GLN A 215 40.51 -0.15 48.27
CA GLN A 215 41.66 0.08 49.10
C GLN A 215 42.10 1.58 49.12
N LYS A 216 41.98 2.25 47.97
CA LYS A 216 42.30 3.68 47.84
C LYS A 216 41.32 4.59 48.59
N LEU A 217 40.03 4.23 48.54
CA LEU A 217 38.95 5.02 49.14
C LEU A 217 38.57 4.58 50.56
N ASN A 218 39.16 3.52 51.04
CA ASN A 218 38.89 2.92 52.38
C ASN A 218 37.41 2.52 52.58
N LYS A 219 36.73 2.17 51.48
CA LYS A 219 35.33 1.75 51.41
C LYS A 219 35.19 0.66 50.35
N LEU A 220 34.28 -0.29 50.57
CA LEU A 220 34.03 -1.32 49.58
C LEU A 220 33.31 -0.72 48.38
N ILE A 221 33.93 -0.75 47.20
CA ILE A 221 33.40 -0.26 45.95
C ILE A 221 33.18 -1.44 45.01
N ILE A 222 32.02 -1.51 44.40
CA ILE A 222 31.72 -2.49 43.36
C ILE A 222 31.77 -1.87 41.97
N ARG A 223 32.08 -2.70 40.98
CA ARG A 223 31.87 -2.42 39.57
C ARG A 223 30.47 -2.86 39.22
N GLN A 224 29.65 -1.94 38.76
CA GLN A 224 28.36 -2.25 38.19
C GLN A 224 28.56 -2.49 36.69
N GLY A 225 28.18 -3.65 36.21
CA GLY A 225 28.35 -4.01 34.80
C GLY A 225 27.47 -3.19 33.89
N GLY A 226 27.88 -3.03 32.65
CA GLY A 226 27.06 -2.45 31.59
C GLY A 226 25.96 -3.40 31.18
N MET A 227 24.87 -2.85 30.67
CA MET A 227 23.84 -3.61 29.98
C MET A 227 24.16 -3.56 28.48
N PRO A 228 24.47 -4.71 27.85
CA PRO A 228 24.65 -4.71 26.40
C PRO A 228 23.39 -4.12 25.76
N SER A 229 23.56 -3.02 25.05
CA SER A 229 22.49 -2.50 24.22
C SER A 229 22.40 -3.40 23.02
N PRO A 230 21.27 -4.05 22.74
CA PRO A 230 21.13 -4.75 21.47
C PRO A 230 21.39 -3.70 20.39
N THR A 231 22.39 -3.94 19.57
CA THR A 231 22.69 -3.13 18.37
C THR A 231 21.45 -3.14 17.49
N SER A 232 20.55 -2.19 17.73
CA SER A 232 19.32 -2.10 16.97
C SER A 232 19.63 -1.32 15.70
N ALA A 233 19.54 -2.00 14.57
CA ALA A 233 19.58 -1.35 13.26
C ALA A 233 18.28 -0.59 13.02
N LEU A 234 18.37 0.59 12.42
CA LEU A 234 17.24 1.37 11.97
C LEU A 234 17.16 1.32 10.44
N LEU A 235 16.05 0.81 9.92
CA LEU A 235 15.73 0.85 8.50
C LEU A 235 14.74 1.97 8.25
N ILE A 236 15.07 2.88 7.37
CA ILE A 236 14.21 4.00 6.96
C ILE A 236 13.82 3.82 5.50
N LEU A 237 12.52 3.76 5.23
CA LEU A 237 11.99 3.78 3.87
C LEU A 237 11.74 5.23 3.44
N ASP A 238 12.33 5.60 2.32
CA ASP A 238 12.10 6.91 1.72
C ASP A 238 10.81 6.93 0.93
N THR A 239 9.80 7.59 1.48
CA THR A 239 8.49 7.81 0.86
C THR A 239 8.34 9.22 0.28
N CYS A 240 9.30 10.12 0.56
CA CYS A 240 9.31 11.49 0.08
C CYS A 240 10.16 11.58 -1.20
N LEU A 241 9.51 11.86 -2.33
CA LEU A 241 10.18 12.05 -3.61
C LEU A 241 10.66 13.49 -3.72
N SER A 242 11.89 13.70 -4.16
CA SER A 242 12.41 15.06 -4.42
C SER A 242 11.72 15.69 -5.62
N ASP A 243 11.58 17.02 -5.61
CA ASP A 243 11.03 17.81 -6.74
C ASP A 243 11.97 17.84 -7.97
N SER A 244 13.04 17.04 -7.97
CA SER A 244 13.94 16.92 -9.11
C SER A 244 13.19 16.36 -10.34
N ASN A 245 13.64 16.76 -11.54
CA ASN A 245 13.05 16.33 -12.83
C ASN A 245 13.07 14.81 -13.08
N ASP A 246 13.68 14.03 -12.19
CA ASP A 246 13.74 12.57 -12.22
C ASP A 246 12.69 11.97 -11.28
N ILE A 247 11.44 11.89 -11.76
CA ILE A 247 10.40 11.11 -11.08
C ILE A 247 10.76 9.62 -11.25
N PRO A 248 10.98 8.87 -10.16
CA PRO A 248 11.33 7.47 -10.26
C PRO A 248 10.21 6.68 -10.95
N SER A 249 10.58 5.72 -11.79
CA SER A 249 9.63 4.84 -12.46
C SER A 249 8.87 3.98 -11.44
N PHE A 250 7.66 3.54 -11.78
CA PHE A 250 6.86 2.66 -10.92
C PHE A 250 7.61 1.37 -10.54
N SER A 251 8.44 0.87 -11.44
CA SER A 251 9.30 -0.27 -11.17
C SER A 251 10.32 0.03 -10.08
N ARG A 252 10.94 1.21 -10.07
CA ARG A 252 11.88 1.64 -9.03
C ARG A 252 11.21 1.75 -7.67
N LEU A 253 10.02 2.38 -7.62
CA LEU A 253 9.25 2.49 -6.36
C LEU A 253 8.92 1.11 -5.79
N SER A 254 8.41 0.20 -6.62
CA SER A 254 8.12 -1.17 -6.19
C SER A 254 9.37 -1.88 -5.69
N LYS A 255 10.48 -1.75 -6.41
CA LYS A 255 11.76 -2.38 -6.05
C LYS A 255 12.33 -1.83 -4.74
N THR A 256 12.21 -0.53 -4.49
CA THR A 256 12.61 0.09 -3.22
C THR A 256 11.88 -0.53 -2.03
N VAL A 257 10.57 -0.72 -2.14
CA VAL A 257 9.77 -1.38 -1.10
C VAL A 257 10.18 -2.85 -0.95
N GLU A 258 10.45 -3.55 -2.05
CA GLU A 258 10.92 -4.94 -2.04
C GLU A 258 12.27 -5.08 -1.34
N ILE A 259 13.22 -4.18 -1.61
CA ILE A 259 14.52 -4.14 -0.93
C ILE A 259 14.34 -3.90 0.57
N PHE A 260 13.52 -2.92 0.95
CA PHE A 260 13.25 -2.59 2.35
C PHE A 260 12.70 -3.80 3.12
N ILE A 261 11.71 -4.49 2.55
CA ILE A 261 11.08 -5.65 3.16
C ILE A 261 12.05 -6.86 3.18
N SER A 262 12.84 -7.05 2.11
CA SER A 262 13.81 -8.15 2.02
C SER A 262 14.96 -7.99 3.00
N LEU A 263 15.44 -6.75 3.20
CA LEU A 263 16.46 -6.46 4.20
C LEU A 263 15.95 -6.72 5.62
N SER A 264 14.75 -6.26 5.93
CA SER A 264 14.09 -6.55 7.20
C SER A 264 13.91 -8.06 7.42
N LYS A 265 13.52 -8.82 6.39
CA LYS A 265 13.40 -10.28 6.47
C LYS A 265 14.75 -10.94 6.74
N LYS A 266 15.80 -10.51 6.04
CA LYS A 266 17.16 -11.03 6.26
C LYS A 266 17.63 -10.81 7.70
N MET A 267 17.35 -9.62 8.27
CA MET A 267 17.67 -9.34 9.69
C MET A 267 16.87 -10.24 10.64
N CYS A 268 15.58 -10.51 10.36
CA CYS A 268 14.80 -11.49 11.13
C CYS A 268 15.43 -12.90 11.08
N ASP A 269 15.81 -13.34 9.88
CA ASP A 269 16.42 -14.67 9.68
C ASP A 269 17.77 -14.79 10.42
N CYS A 270 18.50 -13.68 10.58
CA CYS A 270 19.71 -13.57 11.39
C CYS A 270 19.44 -13.32 12.87
N HIS A 271 18.19 -13.34 13.33
CA HIS A 271 17.78 -13.03 14.71
C HIS A 271 18.24 -11.65 15.22
N THR A 272 18.44 -10.70 14.31
CA THR A 272 18.85 -9.33 14.65
C THR A 272 17.61 -8.46 14.87
N ALA A 273 17.44 -7.96 16.09
CA ALA A 273 16.38 -7.00 16.40
C ALA A 273 16.63 -5.68 15.64
N HIS A 274 15.60 -5.15 15.00
CA HIS A 274 15.71 -3.92 14.23
C HIS A 274 14.41 -3.12 14.29
N THR A 275 14.52 -1.85 13.91
CA THR A 275 13.38 -0.92 13.89
C THR A 275 13.12 -0.49 12.45
N LEU A 276 11.87 -0.55 12.03
CA LEU A 276 11.40 -0.04 10.74
C LEU A 276 10.77 1.32 10.94
N ARG A 277 11.14 2.30 10.12
CA ARG A 277 10.60 3.65 10.18
C ARG A 277 10.26 4.16 8.78
N PHE A 278 9.11 4.79 8.63
CA PHE A 278 8.72 5.47 7.40
C PHE A 278 7.73 6.59 7.69
N TYR A 279 7.69 7.58 6.80
CA TYR A 279 6.71 8.65 6.86
C TYR A 279 5.48 8.30 6.01
N ASP A 280 4.28 8.41 6.59
CA ASP A 280 3.04 8.18 5.85
C ASP A 280 2.36 9.52 5.52
N HIS A 281 2.30 9.83 4.24
CA HIS A 281 1.67 11.03 3.71
C HIS A 281 0.14 11.08 3.90
N ALA A 282 -0.51 9.94 4.15
CA ALA A 282 -1.95 9.90 4.36
C ALA A 282 -2.33 10.40 5.76
N TYR A 283 -1.49 10.10 6.76
CA TYR A 283 -1.68 10.49 8.16
C TYR A 283 -0.81 11.66 8.58
N ASN A 284 0.18 12.01 7.75
CA ASN A 284 1.16 13.07 8.02
C ASN A 284 1.98 12.79 9.30
N GLU A 285 2.29 11.50 9.52
CA GLU A 285 2.95 11.00 10.72
C GLU A 285 4.09 10.02 10.37
N ILE A 286 5.04 9.89 11.29
CA ILE A 286 6.11 8.90 11.20
C ILE A 286 5.64 7.65 11.92
N PHE A 287 5.64 6.54 11.21
CA PHE A 287 5.38 5.22 11.76
C PHE A 287 6.69 4.52 12.10
N GLU A 288 6.72 3.91 13.28
CA GLU A 288 7.87 3.18 13.81
C GLU A 288 7.41 1.83 14.34
N TYR A 289 8.10 0.77 13.93
CA TYR A 289 7.80 -0.60 14.32
C TYR A 289 9.08 -1.33 14.71
N SER A 290 9.11 -1.84 15.93
CA SER A 290 10.20 -2.72 16.39
C SER A 290 9.91 -4.15 15.97
N ILE A 291 10.88 -4.79 15.33
CA ILE A 291 10.80 -6.15 14.82
C ILE A 291 11.79 -7.00 15.62
N VAL A 292 11.25 -7.97 16.34
CA VAL A 292 12.04 -8.93 17.15
C VAL A 292 11.76 -10.36 16.70
N SER A 293 10.60 -10.60 16.09
CA SER A 293 10.15 -11.92 15.67
C SER A 293 9.52 -11.92 14.28
N ASP A 294 9.44 -13.10 13.66
CA ASP A 294 8.73 -13.26 12.38
C ASP A 294 7.26 -12.85 12.46
N SER A 295 6.60 -13.05 13.61
CA SER A 295 5.21 -12.61 13.80
C SER A 295 5.06 -11.10 13.71
N ASP A 296 6.00 -10.34 14.25
CA ASP A 296 6.02 -8.88 14.17
C ASP A 296 6.21 -8.45 12.72
N TRP A 297 7.16 -9.09 12.02
CA TRP A 297 7.43 -8.82 10.61
C TRP A 297 6.19 -9.01 9.73
N PHE A 298 5.50 -10.17 9.85
CA PHE A 298 4.27 -10.42 9.10
C PHE A 298 3.15 -9.41 9.40
N SER A 299 3.05 -8.93 10.63
CA SER A 299 2.03 -7.94 11.04
C SER A 299 2.28 -6.55 10.46
N VAL A 300 3.53 -6.21 10.15
CA VAL A 300 3.93 -4.87 9.69
C VAL A 300 3.90 -4.75 8.16
N ILE A 301 4.11 -5.84 7.40
CA ILE A 301 4.08 -5.82 5.93
C ILE A 301 2.86 -5.11 5.34
N PRO A 302 1.61 -5.41 5.75
CA PRO A 302 0.44 -4.74 5.19
C PRO A 302 0.43 -3.23 5.42
N LYS A 303 1.05 -2.77 6.49
CA LYS A 303 1.15 -1.35 6.85
C LYS A 303 2.17 -0.65 5.95
N ILE A 304 3.34 -1.26 5.74
CA ILE A 304 4.36 -0.75 4.80
C ILE A 304 3.79 -0.67 3.38
N LEU A 305 3.11 -1.72 2.92
CA LEU A 305 2.51 -1.76 1.59
C LEU A 305 1.33 -0.79 1.41
N SER A 306 0.84 -0.21 2.50
CA SER A 306 -0.19 0.84 2.47
C SER A 306 0.42 2.24 2.38
N ALA A 307 1.73 2.41 2.61
CA ALA A 307 2.43 3.68 2.49
C ALA A 307 2.33 4.22 1.06
N SER A 308 2.29 5.54 0.93
CA SER A 308 2.21 6.23 -0.36
C SER A 308 3.44 7.09 -0.58
N PHE A 309 4.01 7.01 -1.77
CA PHE A 309 5.11 7.88 -2.19
C PHE A 309 4.54 9.18 -2.76
N ARG A 310 5.06 10.31 -2.31
CA ARG A 310 4.67 11.65 -2.80
C ARG A 310 5.88 12.56 -2.90
N THR A 311 5.79 13.49 -3.82
CA THR A 311 6.73 14.60 -3.91
C THR A 311 6.61 15.50 -2.69
N ASP A 312 7.72 15.77 -2.02
CA ASP A 312 7.80 16.64 -0.85
C ASP A 312 9.12 17.43 -0.86
N SER A 313 9.10 18.61 -0.26
CA SER A 313 10.28 19.46 -0.13
C SER A 313 11.31 18.94 0.89
N LYS A 314 10.87 18.10 1.84
CA LYS A 314 11.72 17.47 2.86
C LYS A 314 11.88 15.99 2.56
N THR A 315 13.08 15.46 2.74
CA THR A 315 13.33 14.03 2.61
C THR A 315 12.73 13.26 3.77
N SER A 316 12.48 11.96 3.59
CA SER A 316 12.05 11.11 4.70
C SER A 316 13.13 11.03 5.79
N LEU A 317 14.39 11.15 5.42
CA LEU A 317 15.51 11.15 6.36
C LEU A 317 15.42 12.37 7.29
N ASP A 318 15.24 13.59 6.74
CA ASP A 318 15.10 14.80 7.53
C ASP A 318 13.93 14.71 8.50
N ARG A 319 12.77 14.24 8.02
CA ARG A 319 11.58 14.07 8.85
C ARG A 319 11.78 13.04 9.96
N CYS A 320 12.42 11.92 9.66
CA CYS A 320 12.66 10.86 10.63
C CYS A 320 13.72 11.23 11.68
N CYS A 321 14.62 12.16 11.36
CA CYS A 321 15.73 12.56 12.25
C CYS A 321 15.45 13.85 13.03
N GLU A 322 14.53 14.73 12.59
CA GLU A 322 14.29 16.08 13.13
C GLU A 322 13.99 16.12 14.65
N ASN A 323 13.49 15.06 15.28
CA ASN A 323 12.97 15.14 16.66
C ASN A 323 13.45 14.03 17.61
N ARG A 324 14.42 13.20 17.21
CA ARG A 324 14.89 12.11 18.07
C ARG A 324 16.40 11.98 17.99
N THR A 325 17.05 12.06 19.14
CA THR A 325 18.42 11.54 19.30
C THR A 325 18.43 10.11 18.77
N LEU A 326 19.16 9.92 17.68
CA LEU A 326 19.29 8.61 17.05
C LEU A 326 20.09 7.72 18.00
N GLN A 327 19.40 6.82 18.70
CA GLN A 327 19.99 5.80 19.58
C GLN A 327 20.39 4.55 18.78
N PHE A 328 20.58 4.71 17.45
CA PHE A 328 20.87 3.60 16.55
C PHE A 328 22.27 3.76 15.97
N ASN A 329 23.07 2.72 16.07
CA ASN A 329 24.45 2.74 15.57
C ASN A 329 24.51 2.54 14.06
N ASN A 330 23.55 1.83 13.49
CA ASN A 330 23.48 1.51 12.08
C ASN A 330 22.14 1.97 11.50
N ILE A 331 22.20 2.84 10.51
CA ILE A 331 21.03 3.36 9.82
C ILE A 331 21.10 2.96 8.35
N PHE A 332 20.09 2.24 7.89
CA PHE A 332 19.90 1.89 6.49
C PHE A 332 18.79 2.76 5.91
N PHE A 333 19.15 3.60 4.97
CA PHE A 333 18.20 4.46 4.26
C PHE A 333 17.96 3.92 2.87
N ILE A 334 16.73 3.51 2.59
CA ILE A 334 16.33 2.88 1.33
C ILE A 334 15.52 3.87 0.53
N SER A 335 16.10 4.37 -0.59
CA SER A 335 15.51 5.41 -1.44
C SER A 335 15.33 4.97 -2.88
N PRO A 336 14.26 5.44 -3.56
CA PRO A 336 14.09 5.25 -4.99
C PRO A 336 15.01 6.17 -5.83
N CYS A 337 15.60 7.21 -5.22
CA CYS A 337 16.45 8.20 -5.87
C CYS A 337 17.93 7.97 -5.54
N SER A 338 18.82 8.12 -6.53
CA SER A 338 20.26 7.91 -6.36
C SER A 338 21.01 9.16 -5.80
N ASN A 339 20.42 10.34 -5.92
CA ASN A 339 21.05 11.59 -5.51
C ASN A 339 20.51 12.04 -4.14
N ILE A 340 21.15 11.57 -3.07
CA ILE A 340 20.84 12.01 -1.71
C ILE A 340 22.06 12.71 -1.14
N SER A 341 21.96 14.00 -0.92
CA SER A 341 22.95 14.76 -0.13
C SER A 341 22.58 14.59 1.35
N SER A 342 23.32 13.78 2.08
CA SER A 342 23.17 13.67 3.53
C SER A 342 24.28 14.45 4.23
N ASP A 343 23.94 15.57 4.85
CA ASP A 343 24.84 16.36 5.71
C ASP A 343 24.91 15.78 7.15
N LEU A 344 24.62 14.48 7.33
CA LEU A 344 24.68 13.85 8.65
C LEU A 344 26.11 13.41 8.97
N GLU A 345 26.92 14.35 9.44
CA GLU A 345 28.23 14.07 10.04
C GLU A 345 28.05 13.24 11.33
N ASN A 346 28.78 12.11 11.44
CA ASN A 346 28.90 11.22 12.62
C ASN A 346 27.87 10.07 12.78
N ILE A 347 27.17 9.63 11.73
CA ILE A 347 26.30 8.47 11.81
C ILE A 347 26.70 7.46 10.73
N ASN A 348 26.76 6.16 11.07
CA ASN A 348 26.95 5.09 10.08
C ASN A 348 25.67 4.95 9.24
N LEU A 349 25.54 5.81 8.23
CA LEU A 349 24.42 5.81 7.30
C LEU A 349 24.79 5.03 6.04
N THR A 350 24.08 3.92 5.80
CA THR A 350 24.18 3.17 4.55
C THR A 350 22.98 3.51 3.67
N VAL A 351 23.22 4.13 2.54
CA VAL A 351 22.18 4.45 1.55
C VAL A 351 22.11 3.32 0.55
N LEU A 352 20.92 2.75 0.37
CA LEU A 352 20.63 1.67 -0.56
C LEU A 352 19.61 2.13 -1.60
N THR A 353 19.91 1.88 -2.87
CA THR A 353 19.03 2.26 -3.99
C THR A 353 18.60 1.04 -4.81
N ALA A 354 17.57 1.22 -5.62
CA ALA A 354 17.11 0.15 -6.52
C ALA A 354 18.18 -0.31 -7.52
N ASP A 355 19.17 0.55 -7.82
CA ASP A 355 20.22 0.26 -8.80
C ASP A 355 21.30 -0.68 -8.21
N ASP A 356 21.55 -0.62 -6.90
CA ASP A 356 22.53 -1.47 -6.21
C ASP A 356 22.17 -2.96 -6.30
N PHE A 357 20.88 -3.26 -6.50
CA PHE A 357 20.35 -4.62 -6.63
C PHE A 357 20.01 -5.01 -8.08
N SER A 358 20.32 -4.17 -9.06
CA SER A 358 20.02 -4.46 -10.47
C SER A 358 21.05 -5.35 -11.17
N ASN A 359 22.26 -5.46 -10.62
CA ASN A 359 23.38 -6.18 -11.23
C ASN A 359 23.46 -7.67 -10.87
N ASN A 360 22.54 -8.18 -10.05
CA ASN A 360 22.56 -9.55 -9.53
C ASN A 360 21.36 -10.40 -9.98
N ILE A 361 20.72 -10.05 -11.11
CA ILE A 361 19.62 -10.83 -11.73
C ILE A 361 20.03 -11.28 -13.12
#